data_6b77864423848ae6630fa5b982ff0ca6
#
_entry.id   6b77864423848ae6630fa5b982ff0ca6
#
_cell.length_a   1.000
_cell.length_b   1.000
_cell.length_c   1.000
_cell.angle_alpha   90.00
_cell.angle_beta   90.00
_cell.angle_gamma   90.00
#
_symmetry.space_group_name_H-M   'P 1'
#
loop_
_entity.id
_entity.type
_entity.pdbx_description
1 polymer ?
#
loop_
_entity_poly.entity_id
_entity_poly.type
_entity_poly.pdbx_seq_one_letter_code
_entity_poly.pdbx_strand_id
1 'polypeptide(L)'
;AEVQLVRAGRTLMVWQPLDIETIKFRGVVGIPHGVGRTAGRLWSGFGKVARKVFSSDWIHVLAFAFILLFMDLFDTVGTLVGVSKRAGLVTDGKLPRAERALAADAAGTVIGAGLGTSTVTSYIESITGVASGARTGLAAVVAGGCMLLALLFQPVVEMVGGGIRMGWYAWGDPILRYPMIAPALIVVGAMMMRAVRDVNWEDMTESLPAFLAMIAMPFAYSISAGIAIGFVSYAFGKLVTGRVRECPIIVYVFAVLFVVQYLFVMP
;
A
#
# COMPACT_ATOMS: atom_id res chain seq x y z
N ALA A 1 -23.02 13.01 27.42
CA ALA A 1 -22.55 12.25 28.58
C ALA A 1 -21.03 12.21 28.53
N GLU A 2 -20.40 12.93 29.46
CA GLU A 2 -18.93 12.90 29.62
C GLU A 2 -18.50 11.50 30.04
N VAL A 3 -17.67 10.86 29.22
CA VAL A 3 -17.01 9.64 29.62
C VAL A 3 -15.70 10.02 30.31
N GLN A 4 -15.68 9.92 31.64
CA GLN A 4 -14.48 10.12 32.42
C GLN A 4 -13.43 9.05 32.07
N LEU A 5 -12.25 9.50 31.69
CA LEU A 5 -11.05 8.67 31.50
C LEU A 5 -10.60 8.14 32.86
N VAL A 6 -10.83 6.88 33.15
CA VAL A 6 -10.22 6.21 34.30
C VAL A 6 -8.77 5.90 33.98
N ARG A 7 -7.87 6.59 34.69
CA ARG A 7 -6.43 6.37 34.67
C ARG A 7 -6.12 4.99 35.28
N ALA A 8 -5.82 4.03 34.46
CA ALA A 8 -5.08 2.84 34.85
C ALA A 8 -4.59 2.15 33.58
N GLY A 9 -3.42 2.50 33.06
CA GLY A 9 -2.53 1.67 32.23
C GLY A 9 -3.09 0.75 31.14
N ARG A 10 -4.34 0.91 30.71
CA ARG A 10 -4.99 0.12 29.65
C ARG A 10 -5.59 1.07 28.62
N THR A 11 -5.28 0.82 27.38
CA THR A 11 -5.86 1.44 26.18
C THR A 11 -7.37 1.22 26.16
N LEU A 12 -8.13 2.20 26.62
CA LEU A 12 -9.60 2.20 26.48
C LEU A 12 -9.96 2.98 25.19
N MET A 13 -10.62 2.32 24.26
CA MET A 13 -11.30 2.99 23.16
C MET A 13 -12.46 3.77 23.76
N VAL A 14 -12.39 5.09 23.73
CA VAL A 14 -13.51 5.96 24.11
C VAL A 14 -14.40 6.13 22.89
N TRP A 15 -15.58 5.51 22.89
CA TRP A 15 -16.59 5.74 21.88
C TRP A 15 -17.22 7.11 22.12
N GLN A 16 -16.89 8.09 21.28
CA GLN A 16 -17.65 9.33 21.21
C GLN A 16 -18.76 9.17 20.17
N PRO A 17 -19.93 9.82 20.38
CA PRO A 17 -20.96 9.84 19.33
C PRO A 17 -20.37 10.42 18.05
N LEU A 18 -20.78 9.86 16.92
CA LEU A 18 -20.39 10.30 15.58
C LEU A 18 -20.43 11.83 15.50
N ASP A 19 -19.27 12.45 15.36
CA ASP A 19 -19.18 13.88 15.11
C ASP A 19 -19.46 14.13 13.62
N ILE A 20 -20.78 14.18 13.31
CA ILE A 20 -21.29 14.42 11.96
C ILE A 20 -20.93 15.84 11.48
N GLU A 21 -20.49 16.73 12.36
CA GLU A 21 -20.01 18.07 11.98
C GLU A 21 -18.75 18.04 11.11
N THR A 22 -18.05 16.91 11.02
CA THR A 22 -16.90 16.77 10.12
C THR A 22 -17.28 16.69 8.65
N ILE A 23 -18.54 16.40 8.32
CA ILE A 23 -19.06 16.42 6.94
C ILE A 23 -19.62 17.81 6.65
N LYS A 24 -18.77 18.82 6.59
CA LYS A 24 -19.20 20.17 6.17
C LYS A 24 -19.17 20.24 4.65
N PHE A 25 -20.35 20.39 4.05
CA PHE A 25 -20.44 20.74 2.64
C PHE A 25 -19.89 22.16 2.42
N ARG A 26 -18.68 22.24 1.86
CA ARG A 26 -17.94 23.49 1.61
C ARG A 26 -18.11 24.03 0.18
N GLY A 27 -19.13 23.56 -0.52
CA GLY A 27 -19.35 23.86 -1.94
C GLY A 27 -18.98 22.70 -2.85
N VAL A 28 -19.24 22.84 -4.15
CA VAL A 28 -18.95 21.79 -5.16
C VAL A 28 -17.56 21.99 -5.78
N VAL A 29 -17.13 23.23 -5.94
CA VAL A 29 -15.87 23.60 -6.61
C VAL A 29 -14.93 24.25 -5.59
N GLY A 30 -13.68 23.83 -5.57
CA GLY A 30 -12.64 24.39 -4.72
C GLY A 30 -11.26 24.21 -5.31
N ILE A 31 -10.38 25.18 -5.10
CA ILE A 31 -9.00 25.11 -5.56
C ILE A 31 -8.20 24.29 -4.56
N PRO A 32 -7.37 23.32 -5.01
CA PRO A 32 -6.56 22.52 -4.12
C PRO A 32 -5.48 23.38 -3.43
N HIS A 33 -5.61 23.60 -2.14
CA HIS A 33 -4.70 24.45 -1.35
C HIS A 33 -3.39 23.76 -0.94
N GLY A 34 -3.28 22.43 -1.15
CA GLY A 34 -2.15 21.63 -0.66
C GLY A 34 -0.95 21.54 -1.60
N VAL A 35 -1.18 21.52 -2.90
CA VAL A 35 -0.16 21.24 -3.93
C VAL A 35 1.01 22.24 -3.87
N GLY A 36 0.73 23.52 -3.69
CA GLY A 36 1.78 24.55 -3.61
C GLY A 36 2.68 24.46 -2.38
N ARG A 37 2.25 23.74 -1.32
CA ARG A 37 3.04 23.56 -0.10
C ARG A 37 4.03 22.39 -0.19
N THR A 38 3.73 21.40 -1.02
CA THR A 38 4.53 20.18 -1.18
C THR A 38 5.40 20.21 -2.42
N ALA A 39 4.93 20.88 -3.50
CA ALA A 39 5.70 21.04 -4.72
C ALA A 39 7.07 21.66 -4.46
N GLY A 40 8.11 21.06 -5.00
CA GLY A 40 9.49 21.53 -4.85
C GLY A 40 10.18 21.17 -3.51
N ARG A 41 9.49 20.59 -2.54
CA ARG A 41 10.12 20.14 -1.29
C ARG A 41 11.07 18.96 -1.48
N LEU A 42 11.02 18.28 -2.63
CA LEU A 42 11.98 17.25 -3.01
C LEU A 42 13.41 17.73 -2.84
N TRP A 43 13.75 18.90 -3.34
CA TRP A 43 15.11 19.45 -3.28
C TRP A 43 15.58 19.73 -1.85
N SER A 44 14.71 20.31 -1.02
CA SER A 44 15.03 20.55 0.39
C SER A 44 15.12 19.25 1.21
N GLY A 45 14.29 18.26 0.88
CA GLY A 45 14.31 16.91 1.46
C GLY A 45 15.57 16.16 1.07
N PHE A 46 15.93 16.17 -0.20
CA PHE A 46 17.12 15.50 -0.72
C PHE A 46 18.41 15.96 -0.02
N GLY A 47 18.57 17.27 0.19
CA GLY A 47 19.72 17.81 0.92
C GLY A 47 19.78 17.38 2.40
N LYS A 48 18.63 17.10 3.04
CA LYS A 48 18.58 16.55 4.41
C LYS A 48 18.92 15.06 4.43
N VAL A 49 18.40 14.30 3.49
CA VAL A 49 18.69 12.87 3.34
C VAL A 49 20.16 12.67 3.00
N ALA A 50 20.70 13.43 2.04
CA ALA A 50 22.11 13.37 1.68
C ALA A 50 23.01 13.60 2.90
N ARG A 51 22.73 14.61 3.73
CA ARG A 51 23.47 14.86 4.98
C ARG A 51 23.41 13.68 5.95
N LYS A 52 22.25 13.01 6.08
CA LYS A 52 22.10 11.84 6.95
C LYS A 52 22.83 10.61 6.40
N VAL A 53 22.87 10.44 5.09
CA VAL A 53 23.65 9.35 4.43
C VAL A 53 25.14 9.50 4.71
N PHE A 54 25.65 10.74 4.78
CA PHE A 54 27.06 11.02 5.13
C PHE A 54 27.32 11.14 6.64
N SER A 55 26.31 10.91 7.49
CA SER A 55 26.41 10.90 8.95
C SER A 55 26.48 9.46 9.49
N SER A 56 26.55 9.33 10.81
CA SER A 56 26.53 8.04 11.51
C SER A 56 25.23 7.22 11.29
N ASP A 57 24.16 7.87 10.79
CA ASP A 57 22.81 7.28 10.68
C ASP A 57 22.53 6.65 9.30
N TRP A 58 23.53 6.43 8.46
CA TRP A 58 23.35 5.94 7.09
C TRP A 58 22.63 4.57 7.01
N ILE A 59 22.85 3.70 8.00
CA ILE A 59 22.20 2.37 8.07
C ILE A 59 20.68 2.54 8.19
N HIS A 60 20.21 3.44 9.06
CA HIS A 60 18.77 3.69 9.23
C HIS A 60 18.15 4.31 7.98
N VAL A 61 18.88 5.18 7.28
CA VAL A 61 18.42 5.78 6.01
C VAL A 61 18.30 4.71 4.94
N LEU A 62 19.29 3.83 4.81
CA LEU A 62 19.25 2.72 3.84
C LEU A 62 18.13 1.72 4.17
N ALA A 63 17.97 1.36 5.45
CA ALA A 63 16.91 0.45 5.87
C ALA A 63 15.52 1.04 5.56
N PHE A 64 15.32 2.32 5.87
CA PHE A 64 14.07 3.01 5.57
C PHE A 64 13.81 3.10 4.06
N ALA A 65 14.83 3.46 3.27
CA ALA A 65 14.73 3.49 1.81
C ALA A 65 14.42 2.11 1.23
N PHE A 66 15.05 1.06 1.79
CA PHE A 66 14.77 -0.33 1.39
C PHE A 66 13.32 -0.72 1.66
N ILE A 67 12.78 -0.39 2.85
CA ILE A 67 11.39 -0.70 3.20
C ILE A 67 10.43 -0.03 2.20
N LEU A 68 10.64 1.27 1.94
CA LEU A 68 9.79 2.03 1.02
C LEU A 68 9.86 1.48 -0.40
N LEU A 69 11.08 1.22 -0.91
CA LEU A 69 11.29 0.63 -2.23
C LEU A 69 10.62 -0.74 -2.34
N PHE A 70 10.77 -1.55 -1.30
CA PHE A 70 10.24 -2.90 -1.27
C PHE A 70 8.70 -2.89 -1.26
N MET A 71 8.10 -2.05 -0.42
CA MET A 71 6.64 -1.91 -0.37
C MET A 71 6.09 -1.45 -1.72
N ASP A 72 6.69 -0.43 -2.32
CA ASP A 72 6.30 0.10 -3.61
C ASP A 72 6.40 -0.95 -4.73
N LEU A 73 7.53 -1.67 -4.77
CA LEU A 73 7.77 -2.73 -5.75
C LEU A 73 6.73 -3.86 -5.65
N PHE A 74 6.46 -4.37 -4.43
CA PHE A 74 5.53 -5.49 -4.25
C PHE A 74 4.08 -5.06 -4.44
N ASP A 75 3.70 -3.86 -4.06
CA ASP A 75 2.39 -3.29 -4.35
C ASP A 75 2.16 -3.20 -5.86
N THR A 76 3.10 -2.59 -6.58
CA THR A 76 3.05 -2.47 -8.04
C THR A 76 3.02 -3.83 -8.74
N VAL A 77 3.94 -4.76 -8.39
CA VAL A 77 3.99 -6.08 -9.01
C VAL A 77 2.72 -6.88 -8.71
N GLY A 78 2.24 -6.86 -7.46
CA GLY A 78 1.01 -7.54 -7.06
C GLY A 78 -0.20 -7.03 -7.84
N THR A 79 -0.34 -5.72 -7.95
CA THR A 79 -1.43 -5.06 -8.69
C THR A 79 -1.34 -5.33 -10.19
N LEU A 80 -0.16 -5.19 -10.80
CA LEU A 80 0.03 -5.47 -12.22
C LEU A 80 -0.30 -6.91 -12.58
N VAL A 81 0.16 -7.88 -11.77
CA VAL A 81 -0.15 -9.30 -11.99
C VAL A 81 -1.65 -9.55 -11.82
N GLY A 82 -2.26 -9.04 -10.75
CA GLY A 82 -3.68 -9.23 -10.46
C GLY A 82 -4.58 -8.66 -11.55
N VAL A 83 -4.34 -7.40 -11.96
CA VAL A 83 -5.11 -6.73 -13.02
C VAL A 83 -4.88 -7.40 -14.37
N SER A 84 -3.64 -7.77 -14.69
CA SER A 84 -3.29 -8.40 -15.97
C SER A 84 -3.88 -9.80 -16.13
N LYS A 85 -3.90 -10.59 -15.06
CA LYS A 85 -4.61 -11.89 -15.06
C LYS A 85 -6.09 -11.70 -15.32
N ARG A 86 -6.72 -10.72 -14.68
CA ARG A 86 -8.13 -10.41 -14.88
C ARG A 86 -8.42 -9.89 -16.29
N ALA A 87 -7.49 -9.15 -16.87
CA ALA A 87 -7.57 -8.64 -18.26
C ALA A 87 -7.34 -9.74 -19.32
N GLY A 88 -6.89 -10.94 -18.91
CA GLY A 88 -6.52 -12.00 -19.85
C GLY A 88 -5.23 -11.68 -20.63
N LEU A 89 -4.35 -10.84 -20.07
CA LEU A 89 -3.10 -10.43 -20.70
C LEU A 89 -1.92 -11.34 -20.34
N VAL A 90 -2.07 -12.22 -19.35
CA VAL A 90 -1.03 -13.15 -18.92
C VAL A 90 -1.01 -14.35 -19.86
N THR A 91 0.12 -14.61 -20.51
CA THR A 91 0.37 -15.76 -21.39
C THR A 91 1.49 -16.61 -20.78
N ASP A 92 1.29 -17.92 -20.67
CA ASP A 92 2.28 -18.88 -20.12
C ASP A 92 2.85 -18.44 -18.74
N GLY A 93 1.99 -17.92 -17.89
CA GLY A 93 2.36 -17.45 -16.55
C GLY A 93 3.21 -16.19 -16.52
N LYS A 94 3.46 -15.55 -17.68
CA LYS A 94 4.26 -14.33 -17.80
C LYS A 94 3.41 -13.15 -18.24
N LEU A 95 3.71 -11.99 -17.66
CA LEU A 95 3.13 -10.72 -18.09
C LEU A 95 3.94 -10.19 -19.28
N PRO A 96 3.34 -10.11 -20.50
CA PRO A 96 4.04 -9.52 -21.63
C PRO A 96 4.31 -8.03 -21.36
N ARG A 97 5.51 -7.57 -21.71
CA ARG A 97 5.95 -6.18 -21.52
C ARG A 97 5.94 -5.69 -20.06
N ALA A 98 6.16 -6.59 -19.08
CA ALA A 98 6.24 -6.24 -17.66
C ALA A 98 7.23 -5.09 -17.40
N GLU A 99 8.39 -5.12 -18.05
CA GLU A 99 9.43 -4.09 -17.95
C GLU A 99 8.90 -2.69 -18.31
N ARG A 100 8.07 -2.58 -19.35
CA ARG A 100 7.48 -1.28 -19.75
C ARG A 100 6.44 -0.79 -18.77
N ALA A 101 5.66 -1.71 -18.19
CA ALA A 101 4.68 -1.37 -17.17
C ALA A 101 5.36 -0.87 -15.90
N LEU A 102 6.38 -1.58 -15.43
CA LEU A 102 7.20 -1.17 -14.28
C LEU A 102 7.95 0.15 -14.54
N ALA A 103 8.48 0.34 -15.75
CA ALA A 103 9.13 1.60 -16.11
C ALA A 103 8.16 2.79 -16.12
N ALA A 104 6.92 2.58 -16.57
CA ALA A 104 5.89 3.62 -16.54
C ALA A 104 5.49 3.98 -15.10
N ASP A 105 5.37 2.99 -14.22
CA ASP A 105 5.09 3.16 -12.80
C ASP A 105 6.21 3.93 -12.09
N ALA A 106 7.46 3.51 -12.30
CA ALA A 106 8.64 4.21 -11.79
C ALA A 106 8.73 5.67 -12.27
N ALA A 107 8.42 5.92 -13.56
CA ALA A 107 8.38 7.28 -14.11
C ALA A 107 7.28 8.11 -13.42
N GLY A 108 6.10 7.52 -13.17
CA GLY A 108 5.03 8.14 -12.40
C GLY A 108 5.47 8.52 -10.99
N THR A 109 6.15 7.62 -10.29
CA THR A 109 6.70 7.85 -8.95
C THR A 109 7.73 8.99 -8.93
N VAL A 110 8.64 9.06 -9.93
CA VAL A 110 9.63 10.15 -10.05
C VAL A 110 8.92 11.50 -10.28
N ILE A 111 7.92 11.54 -11.14
CA ILE A 111 7.12 12.75 -11.40
C ILE A 111 6.34 13.15 -10.15
N GLY A 112 5.71 12.19 -9.49
CA GLY A 112 4.97 12.39 -8.23
C GLY A 112 5.87 12.96 -7.13
N ALA A 113 7.07 12.40 -6.95
CA ALA A 113 8.07 12.90 -6.01
C ALA A 113 8.47 14.36 -6.33
N GLY A 114 8.63 14.72 -7.61
CA GLY A 114 8.89 16.09 -8.07
C GLY A 114 7.76 17.05 -7.70
N LEU A 115 6.52 16.59 -7.77
CA LEU A 115 5.34 17.35 -7.34
C LEU A 115 5.14 17.36 -5.81
N GLY A 116 5.91 16.55 -5.07
CA GLY A 116 5.83 16.46 -3.62
C GLY A 116 4.67 15.58 -3.12
N THR A 117 4.25 14.61 -3.94
CA THR A 117 3.31 13.55 -3.54
C THR A 117 4.06 12.32 -3.01
N SER A 118 3.33 11.38 -2.43
CA SER A 118 3.84 10.04 -2.13
C SER A 118 4.13 9.28 -3.44
N THR A 119 4.67 8.06 -3.30
CA THR A 119 4.85 7.14 -4.43
C THR A 119 3.55 6.97 -5.22
N VAL A 120 3.67 6.77 -6.52
CA VAL A 120 2.57 6.54 -7.45
C VAL A 120 2.59 5.08 -7.83
N THR A 121 1.53 4.35 -7.53
CA THR A 121 1.40 2.92 -7.85
C THR A 121 0.20 2.65 -8.74
N SER A 122 0.21 1.51 -9.40
CA SER A 122 -0.94 1.05 -10.18
C SER A 122 -2.10 0.68 -9.26
N TYR A 123 -3.29 1.20 -9.53
CA TYR A 123 -4.48 0.94 -8.70
C TYR A 123 -5.10 -0.43 -8.99
N ILE A 124 -5.36 -1.19 -7.93
CA ILE A 124 -6.03 -2.49 -8.01
C ILE A 124 -7.51 -2.34 -8.42
N GLU A 125 -8.12 -1.19 -8.12
CA GLU A 125 -9.48 -0.82 -8.52
C GLU A 125 -9.64 -0.77 -10.05
N SER A 126 -8.55 -0.67 -10.81
CA SER A 126 -8.54 -0.80 -12.28
C SER A 126 -9.16 -2.12 -12.76
N ILE A 127 -9.21 -3.14 -11.88
CA ILE A 127 -9.91 -4.40 -12.15
C ILE A 127 -11.38 -4.19 -12.50
N THR A 128 -12.04 -3.22 -11.88
CA THR A 128 -13.46 -2.91 -12.16
C THR A 128 -13.62 -2.34 -13.57
N GLY A 129 -12.70 -1.47 -13.99
CA GLY A 129 -12.65 -0.96 -15.36
C GLY A 129 -12.41 -2.08 -16.39
N VAL A 130 -11.47 -2.99 -16.09
CA VAL A 130 -11.19 -4.16 -16.93
C VAL A 130 -12.42 -5.09 -17.01
N ALA A 131 -13.10 -5.32 -15.89
CA ALA A 131 -14.33 -6.12 -15.85
C ALA A 131 -15.47 -5.49 -16.66
N SER A 132 -15.50 -4.15 -16.74
CA SER A 132 -16.46 -3.38 -17.56
C SER A 132 -16.07 -3.29 -19.05
N GLY A 133 -14.95 -3.92 -19.44
CA GLY A 133 -14.53 -4.01 -20.85
C GLY A 133 -13.37 -3.10 -21.25
N ALA A 134 -12.74 -2.37 -20.33
CA ALA A 134 -11.53 -1.59 -20.63
C ALA A 134 -10.37 -2.51 -21.06
N ARG A 135 -9.82 -2.28 -22.27
CA ARG A 135 -8.77 -3.12 -22.86
C ARG A 135 -7.58 -2.34 -23.40
N THR A 136 -7.67 -1.02 -23.41
CA THR A 136 -6.66 -0.16 -24.01
C THR A 136 -6.16 0.90 -23.05
N GLY A 137 -4.97 1.45 -23.30
CA GLY A 137 -4.41 2.55 -22.52
C GLY A 137 -5.25 3.83 -22.55
N LEU A 138 -6.17 3.96 -23.54
CA LEU A 138 -7.10 5.08 -23.59
C LEU A 138 -7.98 5.16 -22.34
N ALA A 139 -8.42 4.01 -21.82
CA ALA A 139 -9.19 3.97 -20.58
C ALA A 139 -8.38 4.54 -19.38
N ALA A 140 -7.08 4.25 -19.31
CA ALA A 140 -6.20 4.81 -18.29
C ALA A 140 -6.01 6.32 -18.44
N VAL A 141 -5.87 6.81 -19.68
CA VAL A 141 -5.76 8.26 -19.98
C VAL A 141 -7.03 9.00 -19.57
N VAL A 142 -8.20 8.43 -19.89
CA VAL A 142 -9.50 9.01 -19.49
C VAL A 142 -9.63 9.01 -17.97
N ALA A 143 -9.28 7.90 -17.30
CA ALA A 143 -9.30 7.84 -15.83
C ALA A 143 -8.37 8.89 -15.20
N GLY A 144 -7.15 9.06 -15.72
CA GLY A 144 -6.23 10.13 -15.31
C GLY A 144 -6.81 11.52 -15.52
N GLY A 145 -7.47 11.76 -16.67
CA GLY A 145 -8.18 13.01 -16.94
C GLY A 145 -9.31 13.28 -15.95
N CYS A 146 -10.09 12.25 -15.60
CA CYS A 146 -11.13 12.37 -14.57
C CYS A 146 -10.53 12.68 -13.18
N MET A 147 -9.39 12.08 -12.83
CA MET A 147 -8.69 12.41 -11.58
C MET A 147 -8.19 13.85 -11.54
N LEU A 148 -7.68 14.37 -12.66
CA LEU A 148 -7.28 15.79 -12.76
C LEU A 148 -8.50 16.71 -12.64
N LEU A 149 -9.62 16.36 -13.27
CA LEU A 149 -10.88 17.10 -13.10
C LEU A 149 -11.37 17.04 -11.64
N ALA A 150 -11.22 15.92 -10.96
CA ALA A 150 -11.61 15.78 -9.55
C ALA A 150 -10.87 16.75 -8.63
N LEU A 151 -9.69 17.24 -8.99
CA LEU A 151 -9.00 18.29 -8.24
C LEU A 151 -9.82 19.58 -8.13
N LEU A 152 -10.62 19.89 -9.15
CA LEU A 152 -11.52 21.05 -9.11
C LEU A 152 -12.73 20.84 -8.19
N PHE A 153 -13.03 19.58 -7.90
CA PHE A 153 -14.13 19.15 -7.01
C PHE A 153 -13.61 18.70 -5.65
N GLN A 154 -12.48 19.26 -5.21
CA GLN A 154 -11.86 18.88 -3.93
C GLN A 154 -12.83 18.81 -2.74
N PRO A 155 -13.78 19.75 -2.54
CA PRO A 155 -14.70 19.64 -1.39
C PRO A 155 -15.58 18.38 -1.44
N VAL A 156 -15.98 17.94 -2.65
CA VAL A 156 -16.76 16.72 -2.83
C VAL A 156 -15.89 15.49 -2.60
N VAL A 157 -14.65 15.51 -3.10
CA VAL A 157 -13.67 14.43 -2.87
C VAL A 157 -13.35 14.29 -1.39
N GLU A 158 -13.18 15.41 -0.67
CA GLU A 158 -12.97 15.39 0.79
C GLU A 158 -14.20 14.87 1.55
N MET A 159 -15.40 15.18 1.08
CA MET A 159 -16.64 14.67 1.70
C MET A 159 -16.77 13.16 1.56
N VAL A 160 -16.37 12.60 0.40
CA VAL A 160 -16.44 11.16 0.12
C VAL A 160 -15.23 10.42 0.71
N GLY A 161 -14.04 10.98 0.53
CA GLY A 161 -12.76 10.37 0.92
C GLY A 161 -12.26 10.78 2.29
N GLY A 162 -12.79 11.86 2.87
CA GLY A 162 -12.45 12.32 4.20
C GLY A 162 -12.98 11.37 5.27
N GLY A 163 -12.10 10.91 6.17
CA GLY A 163 -12.50 10.02 7.25
C GLY A 163 -13.41 10.73 8.27
N ILE A 164 -14.37 10.00 8.83
CA ILE A 164 -15.19 10.45 9.94
C ILE A 164 -14.42 10.19 11.23
N ARG A 165 -14.29 11.21 12.07
CA ARG A 165 -13.67 11.07 13.40
C ARG A 165 -14.63 10.37 14.34
N MET A 166 -14.19 9.26 14.93
CA MET A 166 -14.99 8.49 15.88
C MET A 166 -14.44 8.55 17.32
N GLY A 167 -13.33 9.22 17.53
CA GLY A 167 -12.67 9.34 18.82
C GLY A 167 -11.19 9.58 18.67
N TRP A 168 -10.45 9.41 19.78
CA TRP A 168 -9.02 9.61 19.86
C TRP A 168 -8.36 8.37 20.44
N TYR A 169 -7.18 8.00 19.95
CA TYR A 169 -6.34 7.03 20.65
C TYR A 169 -5.80 7.63 21.95
N ALA A 170 -5.39 6.76 22.87
CA ALA A 170 -4.82 7.20 24.15
C ALA A 170 -3.58 8.10 24.01
N TRP A 171 -2.89 8.02 22.87
CA TRP A 171 -1.71 8.85 22.54
C TRP A 171 -2.04 10.14 21.79
N GLY A 172 -3.33 10.47 21.61
CA GLY A 172 -3.76 11.77 21.09
C GLY A 172 -4.09 11.83 19.60
N ASP A 173 -3.93 10.75 18.84
CA ASP A 173 -4.28 10.72 17.42
C ASP A 173 -5.78 10.46 17.20
N PRO A 174 -6.40 11.07 16.17
CA PRO A 174 -7.81 10.85 15.88
C PRO A 174 -8.04 9.46 15.26
N ILE A 175 -9.07 8.76 15.74
CA ILE A 175 -9.55 7.53 15.13
C ILE A 175 -10.40 7.91 13.92
N LEU A 176 -9.87 7.69 12.71
CA LEU A 176 -10.57 7.94 11.46
C LEU A 176 -11.23 6.65 10.93
N ARG A 177 -12.46 6.76 10.47
CA ARG A 177 -13.20 5.71 9.76
C ARG A 177 -13.63 6.24 8.40
N TYR A 178 -13.58 5.37 7.39
CA TYR A 178 -13.87 5.71 5.99
C TYR A 178 -15.07 4.92 5.47
N PRO A 179 -16.29 5.17 5.97
CA PRO A 179 -17.47 4.36 5.65
C PRO A 179 -17.86 4.44 4.17
N MET A 180 -17.53 5.52 3.48
CA MET A 180 -17.86 5.69 2.07
C MET A 180 -16.92 4.88 1.15
N ILE A 181 -15.67 4.70 1.53
CA ILE A 181 -14.65 3.98 0.74
C ILE A 181 -14.69 2.47 1.05
N ALA A 182 -14.97 2.08 2.29
CA ALA A 182 -14.90 0.70 2.75
C ALA A 182 -15.71 -0.28 1.87
N PRO A 183 -16.96 0.00 1.45
CA PRO A 183 -17.72 -0.91 0.59
C PRO A 183 -17.05 -1.16 -0.75
N ALA A 184 -16.45 -0.13 -1.38
CA ALA A 184 -15.74 -0.28 -2.64
C ALA A 184 -14.51 -1.19 -2.48
N LEU A 185 -13.74 -1.01 -1.40
CA LEU A 185 -12.59 -1.85 -1.09
C LEU A 185 -12.99 -3.31 -0.81
N ILE A 186 -14.12 -3.54 -0.13
CA ILE A 186 -14.64 -4.89 0.11
C ILE A 186 -14.99 -5.57 -1.22
N VAL A 187 -15.65 -4.87 -2.14
CA VAL A 187 -16.00 -5.42 -3.46
C VAL A 187 -14.75 -5.75 -4.25
N VAL A 188 -13.77 -4.85 -4.31
CA VAL A 188 -12.49 -5.08 -5.00
C VAL A 188 -11.74 -6.25 -4.36
N GLY A 189 -11.67 -6.30 -3.03
CA GLY A 189 -11.06 -7.42 -2.31
C GLY A 189 -11.72 -8.76 -2.63
N ALA A 190 -13.06 -8.80 -2.69
CA ALA A 190 -13.79 -10.00 -3.08
C ALA A 190 -13.48 -10.45 -4.53
N MET A 191 -13.30 -9.50 -5.46
CA MET A 191 -12.88 -9.80 -6.83
C MET A 191 -11.47 -10.40 -6.89
N MET A 192 -10.58 -9.98 -5.98
CA MET A 192 -9.20 -10.46 -5.88
C MET A 192 -9.05 -11.81 -5.19
N MET A 193 -10.03 -12.25 -4.39
CA MET A 193 -10.01 -13.55 -3.72
C MET A 193 -9.81 -14.74 -4.67
N ARG A 194 -10.09 -14.57 -5.96
CA ARG A 194 -9.82 -15.60 -6.96
C ARG A 194 -8.33 -15.95 -7.08
N ALA A 195 -7.43 -15.01 -6.82
CA ALA A 195 -5.99 -15.24 -6.86
C ALA A 195 -5.51 -16.25 -5.79
N VAL A 196 -6.28 -16.40 -4.71
CA VAL A 196 -5.99 -17.39 -3.66
C VAL A 196 -6.06 -18.83 -4.20
N ARG A 197 -6.82 -19.07 -5.25
CA ARG A 197 -6.91 -20.39 -5.92
C ARG A 197 -5.63 -20.79 -6.65
N ASP A 198 -4.79 -19.81 -6.99
CA ASP A 198 -3.54 -20.05 -7.72
C ASP A 198 -2.43 -20.56 -6.79
N VAL A 199 -2.64 -20.48 -5.47
CA VAL A 199 -1.73 -21.04 -4.47
C VAL A 199 -1.89 -22.56 -4.44
N ASN A 200 -0.78 -23.27 -4.46
CA ASN A 200 -0.78 -24.72 -4.29
C ASN A 200 -1.00 -25.06 -2.80
N TRP A 201 -2.26 -25.29 -2.43
CA TRP A 201 -2.67 -25.60 -1.06
C TRP A 201 -2.28 -27.01 -0.58
N GLU A 202 -1.92 -27.90 -1.51
CA GLU A 202 -1.48 -29.26 -1.18
C GLU A 202 -0.02 -29.30 -0.73
N ASP A 203 0.80 -28.35 -1.19
CA ASP A 203 2.20 -28.23 -0.79
C ASP A 203 2.33 -27.31 0.43
N MET A 204 2.65 -27.90 1.59
CA MET A 204 2.83 -27.16 2.86
C MET A 204 3.92 -26.09 2.75
N THR A 205 4.90 -26.25 1.87
CA THR A 205 5.97 -25.24 1.68
C THR A 205 5.51 -23.99 0.95
N GLU A 206 4.33 -24.02 0.32
CA GLU A 206 3.70 -22.90 -0.37
C GLU A 206 2.45 -22.40 0.38
N SER A 207 1.61 -23.33 0.86
CA SER A 207 0.36 -23.01 1.53
C SER A 207 0.58 -22.30 2.87
N LEU A 208 1.51 -22.79 3.70
CA LEU A 208 1.78 -22.21 5.01
C LEU A 208 2.31 -20.77 4.94
N PRO A 209 3.31 -20.43 4.09
CA PRO A 209 3.73 -19.05 3.89
C PRO A 209 2.64 -18.14 3.37
N ALA A 210 1.85 -18.60 2.41
CA ALA A 210 0.73 -17.83 1.86
C ALA A 210 -0.33 -17.53 2.95
N PHE A 211 -0.69 -18.54 3.74
CA PHE A 211 -1.61 -18.39 4.86
C PHE A 211 -1.08 -17.41 5.91
N LEU A 212 0.19 -17.56 6.31
CA LEU A 212 0.82 -16.68 7.30
C LEU A 212 0.87 -15.23 6.80
N ALA A 213 1.20 -15.00 5.52
CA ALA A 213 1.20 -13.66 4.94
C ALA A 213 -0.18 -13.03 4.99
N MET A 214 -1.22 -13.76 4.55
CA MET A 214 -2.60 -13.27 4.52
C MET A 214 -3.14 -12.91 5.90
N ILE A 215 -2.80 -13.70 6.92
CA ILE A 215 -3.24 -13.44 8.30
C ILE A 215 -2.41 -12.33 8.95
N ALA A 216 -1.10 -12.32 8.75
CA ALA A 216 -0.23 -11.35 9.39
C ALA A 216 -0.52 -9.91 8.97
N MET A 217 -0.91 -9.67 7.71
CA MET A 217 -1.23 -8.32 7.22
C MET A 217 -2.30 -7.60 8.05
N PRO A 218 -3.50 -8.16 8.24
CA PRO A 218 -4.54 -7.49 9.02
C PRO A 218 -4.24 -7.48 10.52
N PHE A 219 -3.61 -8.53 11.08
CA PHE A 219 -3.29 -8.56 12.51
C PHE A 219 -2.18 -7.60 12.92
N ALA A 220 -1.16 -7.44 12.07
CA ALA A 220 -0.09 -6.48 12.30
C ALA A 220 -0.43 -5.05 11.84
N TYR A 221 -1.58 -4.82 11.21
CA TYR A 221 -1.91 -3.58 10.52
C TYR A 221 -0.80 -3.10 9.58
N SER A 222 -0.08 -4.04 8.97
CA SER A 222 1.12 -3.76 8.18
C SER A 222 1.25 -4.74 7.02
N ILE A 223 1.21 -4.23 5.80
CA ILE A 223 1.43 -5.00 4.58
C ILE A 223 2.87 -5.53 4.56
N SER A 224 3.84 -4.71 4.94
CA SER A 224 5.25 -5.10 4.97
C SER A 224 5.53 -6.23 5.94
N ALA A 225 4.87 -6.22 7.12
CA ALA A 225 5.00 -7.32 8.09
C ALA A 225 4.47 -8.63 7.53
N GLY A 226 3.31 -8.61 6.87
CA GLY A 226 2.76 -9.81 6.23
C GLY A 226 3.65 -10.36 5.11
N ILE A 227 4.17 -9.48 4.25
CA ILE A 227 5.11 -9.86 3.20
C ILE A 227 6.39 -10.45 3.81
N ALA A 228 6.96 -9.80 4.82
CA ALA A 228 8.17 -10.27 5.49
C ALA A 228 7.98 -11.68 6.08
N ILE A 229 6.89 -11.91 6.80
CA ILE A 229 6.55 -13.21 7.38
C ILE A 229 6.36 -14.25 6.26
N GLY A 230 5.69 -13.90 5.17
CA GLY A 230 5.53 -14.77 4.02
C GLY A 230 6.85 -15.19 3.39
N PHE A 231 7.74 -14.23 3.12
CA PHE A 231 9.05 -14.51 2.52
C PHE A 231 9.96 -15.34 3.44
N VAL A 232 10.02 -14.96 4.72
CA VAL A 232 10.84 -15.69 5.71
C VAL A 232 10.33 -17.12 5.90
N SER A 233 9.02 -17.31 6.03
CA SER A 233 8.45 -18.64 6.19
C SER A 233 8.57 -19.49 4.92
N TYR A 234 8.46 -18.89 3.72
CA TYR A 234 8.68 -19.59 2.45
C TYR A 234 10.13 -20.05 2.30
N ALA A 235 11.08 -19.13 2.51
CA ALA A 235 12.51 -19.46 2.46
C ALA A 235 12.88 -20.56 3.49
N PHE A 236 12.38 -20.42 4.70
CA PHE A 236 12.59 -21.41 5.76
C PHE A 236 11.98 -22.77 5.41
N GLY A 237 10.75 -22.81 4.92
CA GLY A 237 10.07 -24.06 4.51
C GLY A 237 10.84 -24.79 3.41
N LYS A 238 11.32 -24.08 2.39
CA LYS A 238 12.14 -24.67 1.30
C LYS A 238 13.51 -25.13 1.79
N LEU A 239 14.11 -24.44 2.77
CA LEU A 239 15.38 -24.88 3.38
C LEU A 239 15.21 -26.19 4.20
N VAL A 240 14.20 -26.24 5.07
CA VAL A 240 13.97 -27.41 5.96
C VAL A 240 13.59 -28.66 5.16
N THR A 241 12.84 -28.48 4.06
CA THR A 241 12.45 -29.61 3.19
C THR A 241 13.52 -30.01 2.19
N GLY A 242 14.70 -29.35 2.17
CA GLY A 242 15.78 -29.64 1.23
C GLY A 242 15.51 -29.20 -0.22
N ARG A 243 14.41 -28.49 -0.47
CA ARG A 243 13.95 -28.03 -1.80
C ARG A 243 14.50 -26.65 -2.17
N VAL A 244 15.76 -26.38 -1.78
CA VAL A 244 16.42 -25.06 -1.93
C VAL A 244 16.45 -24.60 -3.37
N ARG A 245 16.61 -25.52 -4.35
CA ARG A 245 16.70 -25.20 -5.76
C ARG A 245 15.39 -24.71 -6.40
N GLU A 246 14.27 -24.98 -5.77
CA GLU A 246 12.95 -24.53 -6.24
C GLU A 246 12.67 -23.08 -5.87
N CYS A 247 13.38 -22.53 -4.90
CA CYS A 247 13.24 -21.16 -4.45
C CYS A 247 14.27 -20.26 -5.15
N PRO A 248 13.84 -19.18 -5.82
CA PRO A 248 14.76 -18.22 -6.40
C PRO A 248 15.67 -17.60 -5.33
N ILE A 249 16.95 -17.42 -5.66
CA ILE A 249 17.96 -16.90 -4.72
C ILE A 249 17.57 -15.52 -4.15
N ILE A 250 16.83 -14.74 -4.95
CA ILE A 250 16.34 -13.41 -4.56
C ILE A 250 15.40 -13.47 -3.34
N VAL A 251 14.63 -14.55 -3.19
CA VAL A 251 13.71 -14.74 -2.06
C VAL A 251 14.51 -14.96 -0.76
N TYR A 252 15.60 -15.70 -0.82
CA TYR A 252 16.49 -15.87 0.32
C TYR A 252 17.16 -14.55 0.72
N VAL A 253 17.59 -13.76 -0.26
CA VAL A 253 18.15 -12.43 -0.01
C VAL A 253 17.14 -11.54 0.71
N PHE A 254 15.91 -11.50 0.23
CA PHE A 254 14.85 -10.73 0.89
C PHE A 254 14.50 -11.26 2.27
N ALA A 255 14.42 -12.58 2.44
CA ALA A 255 14.17 -13.17 3.75
C ALA A 255 15.25 -12.76 4.78
N VAL A 256 16.53 -12.80 4.39
CA VAL A 256 17.63 -12.35 5.25
C VAL A 256 17.52 -10.85 5.54
N LEU A 257 17.26 -10.02 4.53
CA LEU A 257 17.11 -8.57 4.72
C LEU A 257 15.96 -8.23 5.67
N PHE A 258 14.83 -8.93 5.59
CA PHE A 258 13.71 -8.75 6.53
C PHE A 258 14.07 -9.17 7.95
N VAL A 259 14.76 -10.30 8.12
CA VAL A 259 15.22 -10.72 9.45
C VAL A 259 16.17 -9.70 10.03
N VAL A 260 17.15 -9.22 9.26
CA VAL A 260 18.09 -8.17 9.70
C VAL A 260 17.33 -6.89 10.07
N GLN A 261 16.37 -6.47 9.24
CA GLN A 261 15.55 -5.30 9.51
C GLN A 261 14.80 -5.41 10.85
N TYR A 262 14.15 -6.55 11.12
CA TYR A 262 13.41 -6.75 12.36
C TYR A 262 14.32 -6.82 13.59
N LEU A 263 15.53 -7.37 13.45
CA LEU A 263 16.47 -7.49 14.58
C LEU A 263 17.21 -6.20 14.89
N PHE A 264 17.49 -5.37 13.90
CA PHE A 264 18.40 -4.22 14.06
C PHE A 264 17.73 -2.85 13.87
N VAL A 265 16.58 -2.78 13.21
CA VAL A 265 15.96 -1.50 12.84
C VAL A 265 14.65 -1.25 13.58
N MET A 266 13.94 -2.28 13.97
CA MET A 266 12.71 -2.21 14.77
C MET A 266 12.89 -3.06 16.04
N PRO A 267 13.58 -2.56 17.05
CA PRO A 267 13.60 -3.19 18.37
C PRO A 267 12.27 -3.03 19.09
#